data_74dae1ba3ddaa105c78aee2dc3a29534
#
_entry.id   74dae1ba3ddaa105c78aee2dc3a29534
#
_cell.length_a   1.000
_cell.length_b   1.000
_cell.length_c   1.000
_cell.angle_alpha   90.00
_cell.angle_beta   90.00
_cell.angle_gamma   90.00
#
_symmetry.space_group_name_H-M   'P 1'
#
loop_
_entity.id
_entity.type
_entity.pdbx_description
1 polymer ?
#
loop_
_entity_poly.entity_id
_entity_poly.type
_entity_poly.pdbx_seq_one_letter_code
_entity_poly.pdbx_strand_id
1 'polypeptide(L)'
;MIANTTTQSQILLSNISRIIEFNASKIIENVELRFDQYVSAINVVLNNATYYTQSNSTVGVATKPVPKGYVPFILITYIIYAIFMVIVLAQLLVMIHSAYARLRIMSNAKSTTVKDMNWLPLVSIIIPVKGEGLDAIEDAVKRITGLDYPRDKLEVIVATDDDEATANAIKDLVERIGRFYGLRTIVNWRSKPIGYKGGAINDAAKLARGDVLLILDVDTSLPRNYLKVALSYLNEGYDAVEAPFLGTPKVPNGFSWPLMILFNVLSEIQIVGRAFSRLRRGFYMIIGNNLLIRRDFFNRINGLCHCKSDDIDIALRIWLMGGKIGIMNERVLTEIPSTYNAFRSQTIRWASNDIWALKKYYMKIIKSRNRSLIDKVDAYLWLLKYPLVYLGVISIITMIIMQVFNIIIPPLPILLLSILTDVAGAVLLILMIMVGRRMNYGYWDLFKSLIIGGLTMYALAFPLMVYLAKALLSDLPWLYTPKASKALLRQKFLIERLSITALIAVGAVLLMMGHIIVSLYVFVNSMLILMGYRVGTINPSSLTRSSNTIAIH
;
A
#
# COMPACT_ATOMS: atom_id res chain seq x y z
N MET A 1 20.65 2.93 45.83
CA MET A 1 19.22 2.67 45.57
C MET A 1 18.90 2.32 44.12
N ILE A 2 19.79 2.52 43.13
CA ILE A 2 19.57 2.22 41.69
C ILE A 2 19.96 0.77 41.31
N ALA A 3 20.76 0.08 42.11
CA ALA A 3 21.21 -1.29 41.83
C ALA A 3 20.14 -2.39 42.13
N ASN A 4 19.16 -2.12 43.00
CA ASN A 4 18.14 -3.11 43.39
C ASN A 4 16.95 -3.20 42.45
N THR A 5 16.73 -2.19 41.58
CA THR A 5 15.59 -2.19 40.63
C THR A 5 15.89 -2.99 39.36
N THR A 6 17.17 -3.08 38.97
CA THR A 6 17.60 -3.88 37.79
C THR A 6 17.53 -5.39 38.04
N THR A 7 17.83 -5.81 39.28
CA THR A 7 17.79 -7.25 39.64
C THR A 7 16.35 -7.76 39.79
N GLN A 8 15.45 -6.96 40.34
CA GLN A 8 14.02 -7.34 40.41
C GLN A 8 13.34 -7.41 39.06
N SER A 9 13.67 -6.51 38.12
CA SER A 9 13.12 -6.57 36.74
C SER A 9 13.65 -7.75 35.94
N GLN A 10 14.91 -8.16 36.16
CA GLN A 10 15.46 -9.37 35.53
C GLN A 10 14.85 -10.65 36.09
N ILE A 11 14.59 -10.72 37.40
CA ILE A 11 13.89 -11.86 38.00
C ILE A 11 12.43 -11.93 37.54
N LEU A 12 11.76 -10.78 37.40
CA LEU A 12 10.38 -10.75 36.88
C LEU A 12 10.31 -11.20 35.41
N LEU A 13 11.24 -10.74 34.57
CA LEU A 13 11.34 -11.15 33.15
C LEU A 13 11.67 -12.65 33.02
N SER A 14 12.55 -13.20 33.85
CA SER A 14 12.86 -14.64 33.82
C SER A 14 11.68 -15.49 34.31
N ASN A 15 10.90 -15.01 35.28
CA ASN A 15 9.69 -15.70 35.73
C ASN A 15 8.57 -15.64 34.69
N ILE A 16 8.40 -14.49 34.02
CA ILE A 16 7.44 -14.34 32.90
C ILE A 16 7.84 -15.24 31.72
N SER A 17 9.13 -15.31 31.36
CA SER A 17 9.63 -16.21 30.31
C SER A 17 9.33 -17.68 30.65
N ARG A 18 9.61 -18.13 31.88
CA ARG A 18 9.31 -19.50 32.31
C ARG A 18 7.82 -19.82 32.30
N ILE A 19 6.96 -18.87 32.70
CA ILE A 19 5.49 -19.04 32.66
C ILE A 19 5.00 -19.12 31.21
N ILE A 20 5.56 -18.31 30.31
CA ILE A 20 5.22 -18.33 28.87
C ILE A 20 5.69 -19.66 28.24
N GLU A 21 6.90 -20.12 28.51
CA GLU A 21 7.43 -21.39 28.01
C GLU A 21 6.65 -22.59 28.54
N PHE A 22 6.31 -22.60 29.83
CA PHE A 22 5.50 -23.67 30.45
C PHE A 22 4.07 -23.72 29.90
N ASN A 23 3.44 -22.56 29.70
CA ASN A 23 2.10 -22.51 29.11
C ASN A 23 2.13 -22.81 27.60
N ALA A 24 3.17 -22.37 26.88
CA ALA A 24 3.33 -22.70 25.47
C ALA A 24 3.55 -24.20 25.23
N SER A 25 4.38 -24.89 26.04
CA SER A 25 4.56 -26.33 25.91
C SER A 25 3.29 -27.09 26.21
N LYS A 26 2.53 -26.73 27.24
CA LYS A 26 1.21 -27.33 27.54
C LYS A 26 0.15 -27.06 26.47
N ILE A 27 0.18 -25.89 25.85
CA ILE A 27 -0.68 -25.56 24.72
C ILE A 27 -0.30 -26.39 23.49
N ILE A 28 1.00 -26.51 23.20
CA ILE A 28 1.51 -27.33 22.08
C ILE A 28 1.14 -28.81 22.27
N GLU A 29 1.36 -29.37 23.44
CA GLU A 29 1.01 -30.75 23.77
C GLU A 29 -0.51 -31.03 23.66
N ASN A 30 -1.34 -30.10 24.13
CA ASN A 30 -2.80 -30.16 23.94
C ASN A 30 -3.23 -29.97 22.49
N VAL A 31 -2.52 -29.17 21.71
CA VAL A 31 -2.79 -28.97 20.28
C VAL A 31 -2.39 -30.20 19.48
N GLU A 32 -1.24 -30.84 19.77
CA GLU A 32 -0.82 -32.10 19.13
C GLU A 32 -1.80 -33.24 19.45
N LEU A 33 -2.18 -33.41 20.73
CA LEU A 33 -3.14 -34.42 21.12
C LEU A 33 -4.53 -34.25 20.48
N ARG A 34 -4.97 -33.02 20.31
CA ARG A 34 -6.23 -32.70 19.61
C ARG A 34 -6.07 -32.75 18.09
N PHE A 35 -4.91 -32.46 17.56
CA PHE A 35 -4.63 -32.57 16.12
C PHE A 35 -4.75 -34.02 15.66
N ASP A 36 -4.20 -35.00 16.41
CA ASP A 36 -4.33 -36.42 16.13
C ASP A 36 -5.79 -36.89 16.26
N GLN A 37 -6.55 -36.36 17.23
CA GLN A 37 -7.98 -36.61 17.34
C GLN A 37 -8.77 -36.02 16.16
N TYR A 38 -8.36 -34.84 15.63
CA TYR A 38 -9.00 -34.22 14.47
C TYR A 38 -8.61 -34.92 13.16
N VAL A 39 -7.35 -35.34 13.00
CA VAL A 39 -6.93 -36.18 11.85
C VAL A 39 -7.69 -37.50 11.85
N SER A 40 -7.87 -38.12 13.02
CA SER A 40 -8.70 -39.30 13.18
C SER A 40 -10.19 -39.02 12.87
N ALA A 41 -10.72 -37.88 13.33
CA ALA A 41 -12.10 -37.45 13.03
C ALA A 41 -12.29 -37.09 11.54
N ILE A 42 -11.30 -36.49 10.90
CA ILE A 42 -11.31 -36.24 9.45
C ILE A 42 -11.28 -37.56 8.68
N ASN A 43 -10.47 -38.51 9.10
CA ASN A 43 -10.42 -39.83 8.49
C ASN A 43 -11.74 -40.61 8.71
N VAL A 44 -12.38 -40.43 9.85
CA VAL A 44 -13.72 -40.99 10.13
C VAL A 44 -14.80 -40.29 9.29
N VAL A 45 -14.71 -38.98 9.08
CA VAL A 45 -15.60 -38.21 8.18
C VAL A 45 -15.37 -38.58 6.71
N LEU A 46 -14.14 -38.82 6.32
CA LEU A 46 -13.78 -39.26 4.95
C LEU A 46 -14.22 -40.71 4.68
N ASN A 47 -14.19 -41.58 5.71
CA ASN A 47 -14.53 -42.99 5.58
C ASN A 47 -16.01 -43.31 5.93
N ASN A 48 -16.66 -42.48 6.76
CA ASN A 48 -18.04 -42.70 7.18
C ASN A 48 -18.80 -41.39 7.34
N ALA A 49 -19.39 -40.87 6.26
CA ALA A 49 -20.27 -39.67 6.27
C ALA A 49 -21.60 -39.88 7.09
N THR A 50 -21.65 -40.84 8.02
CA THR A 50 -22.82 -41.21 8.80
C THR A 50 -22.75 -40.82 10.30
N TYR A 51 -21.70 -40.16 10.78
CA TYR A 51 -21.48 -39.99 12.23
C TYR A 51 -21.73 -38.59 12.82
N TYR A 52 -22.57 -37.76 12.22
CA TYR A 52 -23.01 -36.50 12.88
C TYR A 52 -24.44 -36.54 13.41
N THR A 53 -24.95 -37.70 13.81
CA THR A 53 -26.33 -37.82 14.33
C THR A 53 -26.43 -38.36 15.74
N GLN A 54 -25.41 -38.26 16.59
CA GLN A 54 -25.60 -38.55 18.03
C GLN A 54 -24.60 -37.76 18.88
N SER A 55 -24.97 -36.59 19.34
CA SER A 55 -24.57 -36.07 20.65
C SER A 55 -25.78 -35.37 21.26
N ASN A 56 -26.24 -35.90 22.39
CA ASN A 56 -27.24 -35.34 23.26
C ASN A 56 -26.78 -33.96 23.74
N SER A 57 -27.29 -32.89 23.16
CA SER A 57 -27.31 -31.58 23.75
C SER A 57 -28.59 -30.86 23.38
N THR A 58 -29.25 -30.37 24.37
CA THR A 58 -30.59 -29.79 24.45
C THR A 58 -30.70 -28.39 23.79
N VAL A 59 -30.19 -28.22 22.61
CA VAL A 59 -30.51 -27.09 21.73
C VAL A 59 -30.79 -27.68 20.34
N GLY A 60 -32.08 -27.88 20.06
CA GLY A 60 -32.55 -28.52 18.84
C GLY A 60 -32.37 -27.65 17.60
N VAL A 61 -31.17 -27.65 17.01
CA VAL A 61 -30.96 -27.23 15.63
C VAL A 61 -30.77 -28.50 14.82
N ALA A 62 -31.84 -28.97 14.17
CA ALA A 62 -31.79 -30.10 13.25
C ALA A 62 -30.96 -29.72 12.02
N THR A 63 -29.68 -30.10 12.02
CA THR A 63 -28.81 -29.95 10.85
C THR A 63 -29.13 -31.09 9.88
N LYS A 64 -29.62 -30.75 8.68
CA LYS A 64 -29.74 -31.73 7.60
C LYS A 64 -28.35 -32.25 7.24
N PRO A 65 -28.14 -33.57 7.06
CA PRO A 65 -26.85 -34.10 6.67
C PRO A 65 -26.43 -33.55 5.29
N VAL A 66 -25.18 -33.08 5.18
CA VAL A 66 -24.62 -32.59 3.91
C VAL A 66 -24.56 -33.78 2.93
N PRO A 67 -25.13 -33.69 1.74
CA PRO A 67 -25.05 -34.77 0.75
C PRO A 67 -23.57 -35.10 0.43
N LYS A 68 -23.23 -36.38 0.36
CA LYS A 68 -21.83 -36.87 0.20
C LYS A 68 -21.08 -36.23 -0.96
N GLY A 69 -21.76 -35.89 -2.06
CA GLY A 69 -21.15 -35.24 -3.24
C GLY A 69 -20.61 -33.81 -3.00
N TYR A 70 -21.05 -33.11 -1.94
CA TYR A 70 -20.60 -31.73 -1.64
C TYR A 70 -19.44 -31.67 -0.64
N VAL A 71 -19.06 -32.78 0.01
CA VAL A 71 -17.99 -32.83 0.99
C VAL A 71 -16.62 -32.37 0.40
N PRO A 72 -16.21 -32.81 -0.80
CA PRO A 72 -14.95 -32.34 -1.39
C PRO A 72 -14.97 -30.84 -1.68
N PHE A 73 -16.09 -30.30 -2.13
CA PHE A 73 -16.24 -28.88 -2.42
C PHE A 73 -16.11 -28.02 -1.15
N ILE A 74 -16.75 -28.45 -0.06
CA ILE A 74 -16.65 -27.78 1.24
C ILE A 74 -15.22 -27.82 1.77
N LEU A 75 -14.54 -28.96 1.67
CA LEU A 75 -13.14 -29.09 2.09
C LEU A 75 -12.21 -28.16 1.30
N ILE A 76 -12.35 -28.11 -0.02
CA ILE A 76 -11.57 -27.20 -0.88
C ILE A 76 -11.82 -25.75 -0.46
N THR A 77 -13.08 -25.39 -0.18
CA THR A 77 -13.43 -24.04 0.23
C THR A 77 -12.77 -23.67 1.57
N TYR A 78 -12.77 -24.58 2.54
CA TYR A 78 -12.06 -24.37 3.82
C TYR A 78 -10.56 -24.23 3.65
N ILE A 79 -9.92 -25.02 2.77
CA ILE A 79 -8.48 -24.93 2.49
C ILE A 79 -8.17 -23.57 1.88
N ILE A 80 -8.93 -23.13 0.89
CA ILE A 80 -8.75 -21.81 0.26
C ILE A 80 -8.90 -20.70 1.30
N TYR A 81 -9.94 -20.78 2.14
CA TYR A 81 -10.17 -19.83 3.21
C TYR A 81 -9.02 -19.81 4.24
N ALA A 82 -8.52 -20.97 4.66
CA ALA A 82 -7.40 -21.07 5.58
C ALA A 82 -6.12 -20.46 4.99
N ILE A 83 -5.80 -20.75 3.73
CA ILE A 83 -4.67 -20.13 3.02
C ILE A 83 -4.80 -18.60 3.01
N PHE A 84 -5.99 -18.11 2.72
CA PHE A 84 -6.29 -16.68 2.77
C PHE A 84 -6.02 -16.08 4.14
N MET A 85 -6.60 -16.66 5.19
CA MET A 85 -6.45 -16.13 6.54
C MET A 85 -4.98 -16.13 6.98
N VAL A 86 -4.19 -17.14 6.60
CA VAL A 86 -2.74 -17.19 6.86
C VAL A 86 -2.03 -16.02 6.18
N ILE A 87 -2.35 -15.73 4.91
CA ILE A 87 -1.73 -14.63 4.16
C ILE A 87 -2.13 -13.27 4.77
N VAL A 88 -3.42 -13.09 5.12
CA VAL A 88 -3.91 -11.87 5.78
C VAL A 88 -3.24 -11.68 7.13
N LEU A 89 -3.18 -12.73 7.94
CA LEU A 89 -2.50 -12.68 9.25
C LEU A 89 -1.02 -12.30 9.09
N ALA A 90 -0.31 -12.90 8.13
CA ALA A 90 1.08 -12.56 7.85
C ALA A 90 1.24 -11.09 7.47
N GLN A 91 0.35 -10.53 6.64
CA GLN A 91 0.35 -9.10 6.32
C GLN A 91 0.08 -8.21 7.53
N LEU A 92 -0.91 -8.57 8.36
CA LEU A 92 -1.22 -7.84 9.59
C LEU A 92 -0.03 -7.84 10.54
N LEU A 93 0.63 -8.97 10.74
CA LEU A 93 1.82 -9.07 11.59
C LEU A 93 2.98 -8.21 11.07
N VAL A 94 3.23 -8.17 9.76
CA VAL A 94 4.21 -7.27 9.15
C VAL A 94 3.83 -5.81 9.38
N MET A 95 2.56 -5.45 9.25
CA MET A 95 2.09 -4.08 9.50
C MET A 95 2.17 -3.69 10.98
N ILE A 96 1.80 -4.60 11.90
CA ILE A 96 1.94 -4.40 13.35
C ILE A 96 3.41 -4.14 13.71
N HIS A 97 4.32 -4.98 13.24
CA HIS A 97 5.76 -4.81 13.46
C HIS A 97 6.26 -3.47 12.91
N SER A 98 5.81 -3.09 11.72
CA SER A 98 6.16 -1.81 11.10
C SER A 98 5.61 -0.61 11.87
N ALA A 99 4.35 -0.68 12.35
CA ALA A 99 3.74 0.37 13.16
C ALA A 99 4.46 0.54 14.50
N TYR A 100 4.80 -0.56 15.15
CA TYR A 100 5.60 -0.54 16.38
C TYR A 100 6.99 0.08 16.17
N ALA A 101 7.69 -0.33 15.10
CA ALA A 101 8.99 0.25 14.74
C ALA A 101 8.87 1.76 14.49
N ARG A 102 7.80 2.20 13.80
CA ARG A 102 7.55 3.63 13.56
C ARG A 102 7.35 4.41 14.87
N LEU A 103 6.51 3.91 15.77
CA LEU A 103 6.27 4.53 17.06
C LEU A 103 7.55 4.67 17.88
N ARG A 104 8.41 3.65 17.86
CA ARG A 104 9.71 3.67 18.54
C ARG A 104 10.65 4.76 17.96
N ILE A 105 10.66 4.95 16.64
CA ILE A 105 11.44 6.00 16.01
C ILE A 105 10.89 7.37 16.39
N MET A 106 9.56 7.56 16.35
CA MET A 106 8.92 8.83 16.72
C MET A 106 9.16 9.21 18.18
N SER A 107 9.35 8.23 19.08
CA SER A 107 9.68 8.53 20.50
C SER A 107 11.16 8.85 20.70
N ASN A 108 12.04 8.38 19.82
CA ASN A 108 13.50 8.55 19.93
C ASN A 108 14.06 9.57 18.93
N ALA A 109 13.21 10.39 18.32
CA ALA A 109 13.61 11.35 17.28
C ALA A 109 14.60 12.39 17.84
N LYS A 110 15.89 12.03 17.83
CA LYS A 110 16.96 13.03 17.77
C LYS A 110 16.91 13.61 16.35
N SER A 111 16.91 14.93 16.24
CA SER A 111 17.10 15.64 14.98
C SER A 111 18.21 14.95 14.19
N THR A 112 17.95 14.60 12.95
CA THR A 112 18.99 14.08 12.04
C THR A 112 19.94 15.24 11.83
N THR A 113 21.00 15.32 12.64
CA THR A 113 22.08 16.26 12.40
C THR A 113 22.74 15.83 11.10
N VAL A 114 22.53 16.62 10.07
CA VAL A 114 23.28 16.48 8.83
C VAL A 114 24.75 16.63 9.21
N LYS A 115 25.52 15.55 9.17
CA LYS A 115 26.97 15.63 9.32
C LYS A 115 27.50 16.56 8.23
N ASP A 116 28.42 17.43 8.59
CA ASP A 116 29.11 18.28 7.61
C ASP A 116 29.58 17.42 6.44
N MET A 117 29.01 17.65 5.26
CA MET A 117 29.33 16.87 4.08
C MET A 117 30.45 17.58 3.31
N ASN A 118 31.61 16.95 3.27
CA ASN A 118 32.70 17.38 2.40
C ASN A 118 32.45 17.03 0.91
N TRP A 119 31.39 16.26 0.63
CA TRP A 119 31.06 15.80 -0.73
C TRP A 119 29.76 16.46 -1.22
N LEU A 120 29.89 17.42 -2.11
CA LEU A 120 28.79 18.12 -2.78
C LEU A 120 28.87 17.84 -4.29
N PRO A 121 28.32 16.72 -4.77
CA PRO A 121 28.33 16.37 -6.20
C PRO A 121 27.43 17.28 -7.02
N LEU A 122 27.62 17.31 -8.33
CA LEU A 122 26.63 17.86 -9.25
C LEU A 122 25.40 16.95 -9.26
N VAL A 123 24.21 17.53 -9.04
CA VAL A 123 22.92 16.83 -9.04
C VAL A 123 22.10 17.26 -10.25
N SER A 124 21.70 16.29 -11.07
CA SER A 124 20.77 16.50 -12.18
C SER A 124 19.36 16.13 -11.73
N ILE A 125 18.48 17.12 -11.69
CA ILE A 125 17.06 16.93 -11.34
C ILE A 125 16.27 16.74 -12.61
N ILE A 126 15.69 15.54 -12.79
CA ILE A 126 14.90 15.16 -13.97
C ILE A 126 13.41 15.22 -13.61
N ILE A 127 12.66 16.07 -14.29
CA ILE A 127 11.22 16.25 -14.10
C ILE A 127 10.51 15.74 -15.35
N PRO A 128 9.93 14.52 -15.33
CA PRO A 128 9.11 14.03 -16.42
C PRO A 128 7.73 14.69 -16.38
N VAL A 129 7.29 15.24 -17.53
CA VAL A 129 5.99 15.89 -17.67
C VAL A 129 5.26 15.38 -18.90
N LYS A 130 3.93 15.29 -18.81
CA LYS A 130 3.04 15.00 -19.94
C LYS A 130 1.62 15.44 -19.64
N GLY A 131 1.12 16.44 -20.38
CA GLY A 131 -0.22 16.99 -20.17
C GLY A 131 -0.37 17.81 -18.91
N GLU A 132 0.74 18.25 -18.30
CA GLU A 132 0.75 19.14 -17.14
C GLU A 132 0.62 20.60 -17.60
N GLY A 133 -0.01 21.45 -16.77
CA GLY A 133 -0.11 22.87 -17.04
C GLY A 133 1.25 23.59 -16.88
N LEU A 134 1.45 24.67 -17.62
CA LEU A 134 2.67 25.48 -17.52
C LEU A 134 2.88 26.03 -16.11
N ASP A 135 1.80 26.37 -15.40
CA ASP A 135 1.80 26.81 -14.00
C ASP A 135 2.41 25.77 -13.05
N ALA A 136 2.04 24.50 -13.23
CA ALA A 136 2.56 23.41 -12.43
C ALA A 136 4.07 23.18 -12.68
N ILE A 137 4.50 23.31 -13.93
CA ILE A 137 5.92 23.18 -14.32
C ILE A 137 6.72 24.36 -13.76
N GLU A 138 6.17 25.58 -13.87
CA GLU A 138 6.77 26.79 -13.31
C GLU A 138 6.99 26.65 -11.81
N ASP A 139 5.95 26.24 -11.08
CA ASP A 139 6.01 26.03 -9.65
C ASP A 139 7.04 24.96 -9.27
N ALA A 140 7.10 23.85 -10.01
CA ALA A 140 8.07 22.79 -9.75
C ALA A 140 9.51 23.28 -9.89
N VAL A 141 9.83 23.99 -10.99
CA VAL A 141 11.18 24.51 -11.23
C VAL A 141 11.53 25.61 -10.21
N LYS A 142 10.58 26.48 -9.85
CA LYS A 142 10.78 27.51 -8.81
C LYS A 142 11.06 26.90 -7.45
N ARG A 143 10.34 25.82 -7.03
CA ARG A 143 10.60 25.14 -5.75
C ARG A 143 12.02 24.58 -5.65
N ILE A 144 12.60 24.12 -6.75
CA ILE A 144 13.99 23.63 -6.78
C ILE A 144 14.97 24.76 -6.42
N THR A 145 14.70 26.00 -6.82
CA THR A 145 15.56 27.13 -6.46
C THR A 145 15.57 27.46 -4.97
N GLY A 146 14.62 26.94 -4.20
CA GLY A 146 14.54 27.07 -2.74
C GLY A 146 15.33 26.01 -1.96
N LEU A 147 15.94 25.03 -2.64
CA LEU A 147 16.75 24.01 -1.99
C LEU A 147 18.04 24.59 -1.42
N ASP A 148 18.42 24.15 -0.24
CA ASP A 148 19.68 24.49 0.42
C ASP A 148 20.84 23.68 -0.19
N TYR A 149 21.21 24.07 -1.42
CA TYR A 149 22.27 23.45 -2.21
C TYR A 149 22.91 24.46 -3.16
N PRO A 150 24.24 24.41 -3.42
CA PRO A 150 24.90 25.34 -4.35
C PRO A 150 24.32 25.27 -5.75
N ARG A 151 23.98 26.42 -6.34
CA ARG A 151 23.32 26.49 -7.65
C ARG A 151 24.16 26.00 -8.80
N ASP A 152 25.47 26.25 -8.74
CA ASP A 152 26.47 25.74 -9.69
C ASP A 152 26.60 24.21 -9.65
N LYS A 153 26.07 23.57 -8.60
CA LYS A 153 25.98 22.11 -8.40
C LYS A 153 24.60 21.54 -8.71
N LEU A 154 23.70 22.32 -9.30
CA LEU A 154 22.37 21.90 -9.70
C LEU A 154 22.13 22.11 -11.19
N GLU A 155 21.46 21.18 -11.82
CA GLU A 155 20.83 21.36 -13.12
C GLU A 155 19.43 20.74 -13.13
N VAL A 156 18.52 21.29 -13.92
CA VAL A 156 17.16 20.80 -14.09
C VAL A 156 16.94 20.40 -15.53
N ILE A 157 16.44 19.18 -15.73
CA ILE A 157 16.10 18.64 -17.04
C ILE A 157 14.60 18.31 -17.02
N VAL A 158 13.80 19.07 -17.76
CA VAL A 158 12.39 18.80 -17.96
C VAL A 158 12.25 17.88 -19.16
N ALA A 159 11.74 16.67 -18.95
CA ALA A 159 11.53 15.69 -20.02
C ALA A 159 10.05 15.65 -20.40
N THR A 160 9.72 16.05 -21.64
CA THR A 160 8.33 16.14 -22.09
C THR A 160 8.04 15.28 -23.31
N ASP A 161 6.86 14.64 -23.28
CA ASP A 161 6.25 13.87 -24.37
C ASP A 161 5.01 14.58 -24.94
N ASP A 162 4.88 15.87 -24.70
CA ASP A 162 3.80 16.70 -25.23
C ASP A 162 4.02 17.02 -26.71
N ASP A 163 3.03 17.63 -27.35
CA ASP A 163 3.18 18.12 -28.73
C ASP A 163 4.25 19.23 -28.81
N GLU A 164 4.73 19.48 -30.04
CA GLU A 164 5.83 20.42 -30.29
C GLU A 164 5.54 21.85 -29.80
N ALA A 165 4.31 22.31 -29.97
CA ALA A 165 3.91 23.66 -29.54
C ALA A 165 3.97 23.80 -28.01
N THR A 166 3.44 22.79 -27.31
CA THR A 166 3.50 22.71 -25.85
C THR A 166 4.95 22.58 -25.37
N ALA A 167 5.75 21.75 -26.01
CA ALA A 167 7.17 21.57 -25.67
C ALA A 167 7.98 22.87 -25.83
N ASN A 168 7.71 23.64 -26.88
CA ASN A 168 8.34 24.94 -27.08
C ASN A 168 7.94 25.96 -26.00
N ALA A 169 6.64 25.99 -25.62
CA ALA A 169 6.18 26.84 -24.52
C ALA A 169 6.83 26.45 -23.18
N ILE A 170 6.99 25.15 -22.90
CA ILE A 170 7.73 24.64 -21.73
C ILE A 170 9.18 25.08 -21.79
N LYS A 171 9.82 25.00 -22.95
CA LYS A 171 11.21 25.41 -23.14
C LYS A 171 11.41 26.89 -22.83
N ASP A 172 10.59 27.75 -23.41
CA ASP A 172 10.67 29.20 -23.18
C ASP A 172 10.48 29.57 -21.72
N LEU A 173 9.54 28.91 -21.05
CA LEU A 173 9.26 29.06 -19.61
C LEU A 173 10.47 28.65 -18.77
N VAL A 174 10.96 27.43 -18.97
CA VAL A 174 12.02 26.81 -18.16
C VAL A 174 13.36 27.54 -18.36
N GLU A 175 13.68 27.94 -19.57
CA GLU A 175 14.89 28.74 -19.86
C GLU A 175 14.82 30.15 -19.25
N ARG A 176 13.65 30.80 -19.24
CA ARG A 176 13.46 32.10 -18.59
C ARG A 176 13.70 32.00 -17.09
N ILE A 177 13.15 30.94 -16.43
CA ILE A 177 13.37 30.71 -15.02
C ILE A 177 14.83 30.41 -14.75
N GLY A 178 15.47 29.56 -15.57
CA GLY A 178 16.87 29.22 -15.45
C GLY A 178 17.77 30.44 -15.48
N ARG A 179 17.56 31.36 -16.46
CA ARG A 179 18.30 32.63 -16.57
C ARG A 179 18.08 33.54 -15.37
N PHE A 180 16.81 33.64 -14.88
CA PHE A 180 16.49 34.50 -13.76
C PHE A 180 17.14 34.06 -12.46
N TYR A 181 17.18 32.76 -12.20
CA TYR A 181 17.72 32.20 -10.95
C TYR A 181 19.17 31.72 -11.06
N GLY A 182 19.82 31.86 -12.19
CA GLY A 182 21.19 31.36 -12.41
C GLY A 182 21.29 29.84 -12.34
N LEU A 183 20.25 29.13 -12.78
CA LEU A 183 20.16 27.69 -12.78
C LEU A 183 20.28 27.13 -14.20
N ARG A 184 21.13 26.14 -14.39
CA ARG A 184 21.19 25.44 -15.67
C ARG A 184 19.93 24.63 -15.88
N THR A 185 19.21 24.92 -16.97
CA THR A 185 17.97 24.24 -17.33
C THR A 185 18.03 23.68 -18.74
N ILE A 186 17.45 22.53 -18.98
CA ILE A 186 17.35 21.87 -20.28
C ILE A 186 15.92 21.35 -20.43
N VAL A 187 15.34 21.40 -21.63
CA VAL A 187 14.12 20.70 -21.98
C VAL A 187 14.46 19.60 -22.96
N ASN A 188 14.15 18.36 -22.60
CA ASN A 188 14.27 17.18 -23.43
C ASN A 188 12.90 16.81 -24.00
N TRP A 189 12.63 17.29 -25.20
CA TRP A 189 11.42 16.93 -25.95
C TRP A 189 11.64 15.69 -26.81
N ARG A 190 10.63 14.81 -26.84
CA ARG A 190 10.66 13.59 -27.63
C ARG A 190 9.53 13.60 -28.67
N SER A 191 9.86 13.76 -29.96
CA SER A 191 8.89 13.72 -31.06
C SER A 191 8.24 12.34 -31.24
N LYS A 192 8.93 11.27 -30.85
CA LYS A 192 8.45 9.88 -30.89
C LYS A 192 8.66 9.24 -29.51
N PRO A 193 7.74 9.47 -28.56
CA PRO A 193 7.89 8.95 -27.20
C PRO A 193 7.79 7.43 -27.16
N ILE A 194 8.83 6.75 -26.69
CA ILE A 194 8.88 5.31 -26.46
C ILE A 194 9.17 5.06 -24.99
N GLY A 195 8.50 4.07 -24.36
CA GLY A 195 8.85 3.60 -23.03
C GLY A 195 8.24 4.42 -21.88
N TYR A 196 7.17 5.14 -22.13
CA TYR A 196 6.42 5.89 -21.11
C TYR A 196 7.32 6.88 -20.31
N LYS A 197 7.00 7.11 -19.01
CA LYS A 197 7.76 7.92 -18.08
C LYS A 197 9.23 7.45 -17.97
N GLY A 198 9.44 6.14 -17.84
CA GLY A 198 10.79 5.57 -17.76
C GLY A 198 11.65 5.88 -18.99
N GLY A 199 11.08 5.83 -20.21
CA GLY A 199 11.78 6.22 -21.43
C GLY A 199 12.14 7.70 -21.45
N ALA A 200 11.25 8.60 -21.01
CA ALA A 200 11.53 10.03 -20.92
C ALA A 200 12.69 10.33 -19.95
N ILE A 201 12.68 9.68 -18.80
CA ILE A 201 13.74 9.81 -17.79
C ILE A 201 15.08 9.27 -18.33
N ASN A 202 15.08 8.13 -18.99
CA ASN A 202 16.29 7.54 -19.57
C ASN A 202 16.94 8.46 -20.63
N ASP A 203 16.12 9.06 -21.49
CA ASP A 203 16.63 10.00 -22.50
C ASP A 203 17.14 11.30 -21.87
N ALA A 204 16.44 11.83 -20.87
CA ALA A 204 16.91 12.97 -20.09
C ALA A 204 18.22 12.68 -19.33
N ALA A 205 18.37 11.48 -18.78
CA ALA A 205 19.57 11.04 -18.07
C ALA A 205 20.83 11.01 -18.96
N LYS A 206 20.69 10.85 -20.28
CA LYS A 206 21.80 10.96 -21.24
C LYS A 206 22.32 12.38 -21.35
N LEU A 207 21.48 13.39 -21.14
CA LEU A 207 21.83 14.81 -21.17
C LEU A 207 22.35 15.31 -19.82
N ALA A 208 22.11 14.55 -18.76
CA ALA A 208 22.51 14.87 -17.40
C ALA A 208 24.05 14.87 -17.28
N ARG A 209 24.58 15.81 -16.52
CA ARG A 209 26.01 15.92 -16.18
C ARG A 209 26.31 15.48 -14.75
N GLY A 210 25.27 15.44 -13.89
CA GLY A 210 25.42 15.16 -12.48
C GLY A 210 25.92 13.75 -12.19
N ASP A 211 26.68 13.61 -11.12
CA ASP A 211 27.09 12.32 -10.56
C ASP A 211 25.93 11.60 -9.88
N VAL A 212 24.90 12.37 -9.54
CA VAL A 212 23.68 11.92 -8.89
C VAL A 212 22.48 12.43 -9.68
N LEU A 213 21.50 11.55 -9.89
CA LEU A 213 20.24 11.85 -10.54
C LEU A 213 19.14 11.92 -9.49
N LEU A 214 18.34 12.98 -9.50
CA LEU A 214 17.07 13.08 -8.76
C LEU A 214 15.91 13.03 -9.74
N ILE A 215 15.14 11.96 -9.71
CA ILE A 215 13.91 11.82 -10.47
C ILE A 215 12.79 12.40 -9.61
N LEU A 216 12.17 13.49 -10.07
CA LEU A 216 11.22 14.29 -9.30
C LEU A 216 9.91 14.47 -10.07
N ASP A 217 8.79 14.06 -9.49
CA ASP A 217 7.47 14.35 -10.06
C ASP A 217 7.11 15.83 -9.91
N VAL A 218 6.44 16.39 -10.92
CA VAL A 218 6.10 17.81 -11.01
C VAL A 218 5.26 18.33 -9.83
N ASP A 219 4.45 17.47 -9.23
CA ASP A 219 3.56 17.77 -8.09
C ASP A 219 4.19 17.49 -6.71
N THR A 220 5.48 17.10 -6.69
CA THR A 220 6.19 16.80 -5.45
C THR A 220 6.97 18.03 -4.97
N SER A 221 6.81 18.36 -3.69
CA SER A 221 7.54 19.43 -3.01
C SER A 221 8.56 18.86 -2.04
N LEU A 222 9.81 19.26 -2.20
CA LEU A 222 10.93 18.82 -1.38
C LEU A 222 11.16 19.78 -0.20
N PRO A 223 11.53 19.31 0.99
CA PRO A 223 12.03 20.18 2.06
C PRO A 223 13.38 20.82 1.65
N ARG A 224 13.68 22.00 2.20
CA ARG A 224 14.87 22.77 1.80
C ARG A 224 16.19 22.00 1.93
N ASN A 225 16.32 21.18 2.96
CA ASN A 225 17.51 20.36 3.26
C ASN A 225 17.52 18.99 2.57
N TYR A 226 16.54 18.71 1.69
CA TYR A 226 16.34 17.37 1.06
C TYR A 226 17.64 16.81 0.49
N LEU A 227 18.34 17.57 -0.36
CA LEU A 227 19.55 17.07 -1.03
C LEU A 227 20.66 16.74 -0.03
N LYS A 228 20.89 17.59 0.97
CA LYS A 228 21.91 17.34 2.00
C LYS A 228 21.63 16.04 2.75
N VAL A 229 20.39 15.81 3.15
CA VAL A 229 20.00 14.57 3.85
C VAL A 229 20.09 13.37 2.92
N ALA A 230 19.54 13.44 1.70
CA ALA A 230 19.56 12.33 0.77
C ALA A 230 20.99 11.93 0.36
N LEU A 231 21.88 12.90 0.13
CA LEU A 231 23.29 12.67 -0.19
C LEU A 231 24.05 12.05 0.99
N SER A 232 23.68 12.35 2.24
CA SER A 232 24.30 11.68 3.41
C SER A 232 24.04 10.18 3.41
N TYR A 233 22.84 9.73 3.00
CA TYR A 233 22.54 8.31 2.82
C TYR A 233 23.38 7.68 1.70
N LEU A 234 23.54 8.36 0.56
CA LEU A 234 24.43 7.88 -0.50
C LEU A 234 25.88 7.76 -0.02
N ASN A 235 26.34 8.69 0.82
CA ASN A 235 27.67 8.65 1.42
C ASN A 235 27.83 7.52 2.43
N GLU A 236 26.73 7.08 3.08
CA GLU A 236 26.69 5.89 3.95
C GLU A 236 26.64 4.58 3.16
N GLY A 237 26.72 4.62 1.82
CA GLY A 237 26.77 3.43 0.96
C GLY A 237 25.40 2.89 0.52
N TYR A 238 24.35 3.74 0.52
CA TYR A 238 23.13 3.44 -0.22
C TYR A 238 23.32 3.73 -1.70
N ASP A 239 22.66 2.92 -2.55
CA ASP A 239 22.70 3.08 -4.01
C ASP A 239 21.62 4.04 -4.50
N ALA A 240 20.48 4.03 -3.82
CA ALA A 240 19.34 4.91 -4.09
C ALA A 240 18.68 5.36 -2.78
N VAL A 241 18.03 6.52 -2.80
CA VAL A 241 17.40 7.13 -1.62
C VAL A 241 16.07 7.76 -2.03
N GLU A 242 15.08 7.64 -1.17
CA GLU A 242 13.78 8.27 -1.36
C GLU A 242 13.23 8.77 -0.01
N ALA A 243 12.50 9.88 -0.04
CA ALA A 243 11.73 10.35 1.10
C ALA A 243 10.28 9.85 1.01
N PRO A 244 9.69 9.39 2.10
CA PRO A 244 8.27 9.09 2.14
C PRO A 244 7.44 10.35 1.97
N PHE A 245 6.25 10.22 1.41
CA PHE A 245 5.38 11.36 1.14
C PHE A 245 4.35 11.59 2.26
N LEU A 246 3.98 12.86 2.43
CA LEU A 246 2.73 13.28 3.04
C LEU A 246 1.80 13.73 1.91
N GLY A 247 0.67 13.08 1.82
CA GLY A 247 -0.37 13.45 0.87
C GLY A 247 -1.04 14.76 1.27
N THR A 248 -1.26 15.64 0.30
CA THR A 248 -2.03 16.88 0.48
C THR A 248 -3.08 16.97 -0.61
N PRO A 249 -4.37 17.14 -0.29
CA PRO A 249 -5.40 17.32 -1.32
C PRO A 249 -5.33 18.75 -1.86
N LYS A 250 -5.30 18.92 -3.19
CA LYS A 250 -5.37 20.23 -3.83
C LYS A 250 -6.70 20.96 -3.51
N VAL A 251 -7.77 20.17 -3.39
CA VAL A 251 -9.10 20.66 -2.98
C VAL A 251 -9.54 19.86 -1.75
N PRO A 252 -9.31 20.38 -0.54
CA PRO A 252 -9.79 19.76 0.68
C PRO A 252 -11.33 19.67 0.71
N ASN A 253 -11.86 18.50 1.03
CA ASN A 253 -13.30 18.29 1.16
C ASN A 253 -13.57 17.13 2.14
N GLY A 254 -14.85 16.83 2.41
CA GLY A 254 -15.25 15.78 3.34
C GLY A 254 -14.83 14.36 2.97
N PHE A 255 -14.38 14.13 1.74
CA PHE A 255 -13.80 12.87 1.27
C PHE A 255 -12.27 12.91 1.31
N SER A 256 -11.66 13.94 0.70
CA SER A 256 -10.22 14.01 0.52
C SER A 256 -9.46 14.22 1.83
N TRP A 257 -10.01 14.96 2.78
CA TRP A 257 -9.36 15.21 4.07
C TRP A 257 -9.20 13.94 4.92
N PRO A 258 -10.25 13.14 5.19
CA PRO A 258 -10.10 11.87 5.89
C PRO A 258 -9.22 10.86 5.14
N LEU A 259 -9.31 10.84 3.80
CA LEU A 259 -8.49 9.97 2.97
C LEU A 259 -7.01 10.34 3.07
N MET A 260 -6.68 11.64 3.09
CA MET A 260 -5.32 12.14 3.32
C MET A 260 -4.75 11.63 4.64
N ILE A 261 -5.52 11.76 5.73
CA ILE A 261 -5.07 11.29 7.06
C ILE A 261 -4.76 9.80 7.03
N LEU A 262 -5.65 8.99 6.43
CA LEU A 262 -5.44 7.54 6.31
C LEU A 262 -4.19 7.23 5.48
N PHE A 263 -4.00 7.89 4.33
CA PHE A 263 -2.82 7.72 3.49
C PHE A 263 -1.53 8.07 4.23
N ASN A 264 -1.54 9.19 4.96
CA ASN A 264 -0.37 9.64 5.69
C ASN A 264 0.00 8.67 6.81
N VAL A 265 -0.98 8.16 7.57
CA VAL A 265 -0.74 7.15 8.61
C VAL A 265 -0.23 5.83 7.99
N LEU A 266 -0.83 5.40 6.87
CA LEU A 266 -0.39 4.19 6.17
C LEU A 266 1.00 4.34 5.56
N SER A 267 1.34 5.51 4.99
CA SER A 267 2.68 5.83 4.49
C SER A 267 3.73 5.73 5.62
N GLU A 268 3.43 6.31 6.78
CA GLU A 268 4.30 6.22 7.95
C GLU A 268 4.55 4.77 8.40
N ILE A 269 3.54 3.93 8.36
CA ILE A 269 3.64 2.53 8.77
C ILE A 269 4.30 1.68 7.67
N GLN A 270 3.75 1.74 6.43
CA GLN A 270 4.14 0.80 5.37
C GLN A 270 5.47 1.17 4.72
N ILE A 271 5.87 2.44 4.70
CA ILE A 271 7.11 2.90 4.09
C ILE A 271 8.16 3.09 5.18
N VAL A 272 7.97 4.04 6.08
CA VAL A 272 8.98 4.37 7.09
C VAL A 272 9.13 3.25 8.11
N GLY A 273 8.04 2.84 8.74
CA GLY A 273 8.06 1.80 9.77
C GLY A 273 8.61 0.49 9.23
N ARG A 274 8.23 0.10 8.01
CA ARG A 274 8.73 -1.12 7.35
C ARG A 274 10.23 -1.02 7.03
N ALA A 275 10.70 0.12 6.51
CA ALA A 275 12.11 0.32 6.22
C ALA A 275 13.00 0.16 7.46
N PHE A 276 12.58 0.74 8.58
CA PHE A 276 13.33 0.67 9.82
C PHE A 276 13.16 -0.65 10.57
N SER A 277 12.02 -1.33 10.46
CA SER A 277 11.76 -2.62 11.11
C SER A 277 12.64 -3.74 10.54
N ARG A 278 13.03 -3.65 9.29
CA ARG A 278 13.78 -4.68 8.54
C ARG A 278 15.29 -4.49 8.55
N LEU A 279 15.82 -3.57 9.35
CA LEU A 279 17.27 -3.34 9.49
C LEU A 279 17.99 -3.27 8.13
N ARG A 280 17.38 -2.61 7.14
CA ARG A 280 17.97 -2.34 5.81
C ARG A 280 18.08 -3.56 4.87
N ARG A 281 17.45 -4.70 5.17
CA ARG A 281 17.54 -5.94 4.36
C ARG A 281 16.29 -6.29 3.56
N GLY A 282 15.09 -5.84 3.99
CA GLY A 282 13.82 -6.18 3.37
C GLY A 282 13.63 -5.58 1.97
N PHE A 283 12.53 -5.93 1.34
CA PHE A 283 12.08 -5.28 0.11
C PHE A 283 11.44 -3.93 0.43
N TYR A 284 11.91 -2.88 -0.23
CA TYR A 284 11.35 -1.54 -0.16
C TYR A 284 10.79 -1.16 -1.51
N MET A 285 9.54 -0.72 -1.50
CA MET A 285 8.90 -0.15 -2.67
C MET A 285 9.41 1.28 -2.87
N ILE A 286 9.93 1.57 -4.05
CA ILE A 286 10.17 2.92 -4.51
C ILE A 286 8.83 3.52 -4.93
N ILE A 287 8.50 4.71 -4.43
CA ILE A 287 7.26 5.43 -4.74
C ILE A 287 7.39 6.10 -6.12
N GLY A 288 8.61 6.46 -6.49
CA GLY A 288 8.97 6.97 -7.82
C GLY A 288 8.65 8.46 -8.05
N ASN A 289 8.40 9.22 -6.98
CA ASN A 289 8.11 10.65 -7.07
C ASN A 289 9.26 11.56 -6.62
N ASN A 290 10.31 11.00 -5.97
CA ASN A 290 11.48 11.74 -5.50
C ASN A 290 12.73 10.86 -5.36
N LEU A 291 13.00 10.00 -6.32
CA LEU A 291 14.09 9.03 -6.26
C LEU A 291 15.44 9.68 -6.54
N LEU A 292 16.33 9.73 -5.55
CA LEU A 292 17.74 10.10 -5.70
C LEU A 292 18.57 8.82 -5.90
N ILE A 293 19.39 8.77 -6.95
CA ILE A 293 20.17 7.58 -7.31
C ILE A 293 21.55 7.99 -7.84
N ARG A 294 22.59 7.23 -7.50
CA ARG A 294 23.91 7.40 -8.10
C ARG A 294 23.85 7.12 -9.61
N ARG A 295 24.44 7.97 -10.41
CA ARG A 295 24.42 7.85 -11.87
C ARG A 295 25.11 6.57 -12.36
N ASP A 296 26.24 6.20 -11.77
CA ASP A 296 26.93 4.96 -12.11
C ASP A 296 26.07 3.73 -11.81
N PHE A 297 25.32 3.75 -10.70
CA PHE A 297 24.38 2.68 -10.36
C PHE A 297 23.17 2.68 -11.29
N PHE A 298 22.60 3.86 -11.63
CA PHE A 298 21.53 3.99 -12.60
C PHE A 298 21.91 3.38 -13.96
N ASN A 299 23.14 3.67 -14.43
CA ASN A 299 23.67 3.11 -15.68
C ASN A 299 23.86 1.58 -15.57
N ARG A 300 24.37 1.09 -14.44
CA ARG A 300 24.61 -0.34 -14.18
C ARG A 300 23.33 -1.16 -14.20
N ILE A 301 22.21 -0.59 -13.75
CA ILE A 301 20.88 -1.21 -13.82
C ILE A 301 20.17 -0.95 -15.15
N ASN A 302 20.82 -0.35 -16.14
CA ASN A 302 20.24 0.06 -17.42
C ASN A 302 19.02 1.00 -17.31
N GLY A 303 19.08 1.97 -16.41
CA GLY A 303 18.05 2.97 -16.21
C GLY A 303 16.68 2.41 -15.78
N LEU A 304 15.62 3.13 -16.10
CA LEU A 304 14.23 2.70 -15.86
C LEU A 304 13.74 1.78 -16.99
N CYS A 305 12.77 0.90 -16.68
CA CYS A 305 12.16 0.08 -17.72
C CYS A 305 11.28 0.92 -18.66
N HIS A 306 11.16 0.47 -19.89
CA HIS A 306 10.16 0.98 -20.83
C HIS A 306 8.80 0.34 -20.54
N CYS A 307 8.29 0.52 -19.33
CA CYS A 307 7.07 -0.11 -18.83
C CYS A 307 6.22 0.89 -18.02
N LYS A 308 5.00 0.48 -17.67
CA LYS A 308 4.06 1.32 -16.91
C LYS A 308 4.31 1.30 -15.41
N SER A 309 5.16 0.37 -14.95
CA SER A 309 5.42 0.08 -13.54
C SER A 309 6.90 0.31 -13.25
N ASP A 310 7.42 1.44 -13.67
CA ASP A 310 8.84 1.80 -13.60
C ASP A 310 9.36 1.88 -12.15
N ASP A 311 8.53 2.32 -11.22
CA ASP A 311 8.78 2.41 -9.79
C ASP A 311 8.96 1.02 -9.13
N ILE A 312 8.03 0.09 -9.36
CA ILE A 312 8.13 -1.28 -8.85
C ILE A 312 9.28 -2.03 -9.53
N ASP A 313 9.44 -1.82 -10.84
CA ASP A 313 10.50 -2.47 -11.62
C ASP A 313 11.89 -2.10 -11.10
N ILE A 314 12.16 -0.80 -10.92
CA ILE A 314 13.47 -0.35 -10.44
C ILE A 314 13.71 -0.81 -9.01
N ALA A 315 12.69 -0.78 -8.13
CA ALA A 315 12.80 -1.27 -6.76
C ALA A 315 13.20 -2.76 -6.73
N LEU A 316 12.52 -3.60 -7.52
CA LEU A 316 12.82 -5.03 -7.62
C LEU A 316 14.19 -5.31 -8.23
N ARG A 317 14.60 -4.56 -9.27
CA ARG A 317 15.94 -4.73 -9.87
C ARG A 317 17.05 -4.36 -8.89
N ILE A 318 16.96 -3.21 -8.23
CA ILE A 318 17.91 -2.80 -7.18
C ILE A 318 17.97 -3.88 -6.10
N TRP A 319 16.84 -4.30 -5.58
CA TRP A 319 16.76 -5.30 -4.53
C TRP A 319 17.34 -6.65 -4.97
N LEU A 320 16.99 -7.18 -6.15
CA LEU A 320 17.50 -8.46 -6.67
C LEU A 320 19.02 -8.45 -6.92
N MET A 321 19.58 -7.30 -7.28
CA MET A 321 21.04 -7.12 -7.45
C MET A 321 21.80 -6.98 -6.13
N GLY A 322 21.12 -6.98 -5.00
CA GLY A 322 21.76 -6.76 -3.70
C GLY A 322 21.95 -5.30 -3.33
N GLY A 323 21.45 -4.37 -4.14
CA GLY A 323 21.49 -2.93 -3.90
C GLY A 323 20.73 -2.51 -2.65
N LYS A 324 21.09 -1.34 -2.13
CA LYS A 324 20.54 -0.78 -0.89
C LYS A 324 19.74 0.48 -1.19
N ILE A 325 18.45 0.47 -0.82
CA ILE A 325 17.57 1.63 -0.91
C ILE A 325 17.46 2.25 0.48
N GLY A 326 17.78 3.54 0.60
CA GLY A 326 17.60 4.33 1.81
C GLY A 326 16.22 5.00 1.83
N ILE A 327 15.52 4.91 2.95
CA ILE A 327 14.28 5.67 3.19
C ILE A 327 14.59 6.72 4.24
N MET A 328 14.42 8.00 3.86
CA MET A 328 14.71 9.14 4.71
C MET A 328 13.65 9.28 5.82
N ASN A 329 14.02 9.98 6.89
CA ASN A 329 13.04 10.35 7.92
C ASN A 329 12.32 11.68 7.59
N GLU A 330 12.81 12.44 6.63
CA GLU A 330 12.16 13.63 6.04
C GLU A 330 10.97 13.22 5.18
N ARG A 331 10.08 14.20 4.94
CA ARG A 331 8.85 13.99 4.14
C ARG A 331 8.82 14.93 2.97
N VAL A 332 8.35 14.44 1.83
CA VAL A 332 7.96 15.25 0.69
C VAL A 332 6.45 15.42 0.65
N LEU A 333 5.98 16.56 0.15
CA LEU A 333 4.55 16.77 -0.04
C LEU A 333 4.17 16.38 -1.46
N THR A 334 3.07 15.64 -1.61
CA THR A 334 2.56 15.25 -2.93
C THR A 334 1.04 15.34 -2.99
N GLU A 335 0.50 15.63 -4.17
CA GLU A 335 -0.94 15.73 -4.35
C GLU A 335 -1.60 14.34 -4.28
N ILE A 336 -2.69 14.25 -3.51
CA ILE A 336 -3.53 13.04 -3.45
C ILE A 336 -4.88 13.25 -4.13
N PRO A 337 -5.57 12.16 -4.53
CA PRO A 337 -6.89 12.25 -5.15
C PRO A 337 -7.92 12.96 -4.29
N SER A 338 -8.62 13.93 -4.87
CA SER A 338 -9.68 14.69 -4.19
C SER A 338 -11.09 14.12 -4.41
N THR A 339 -11.24 13.07 -5.25
CA THR A 339 -12.52 12.41 -5.56
C THR A 339 -12.38 10.90 -5.58
N TYR A 340 -13.51 10.19 -5.36
CA TYR A 340 -13.56 8.73 -5.49
C TYR A 340 -13.09 8.25 -6.87
N ASN A 341 -13.46 8.96 -7.93
CA ASN A 341 -13.05 8.59 -9.29
C ASN A 341 -11.53 8.63 -9.49
N ALA A 342 -10.88 9.69 -9.04
CA ALA A 342 -9.42 9.82 -9.12
C ALA A 342 -8.73 8.76 -8.26
N PHE A 343 -9.23 8.53 -7.04
CA PHE A 343 -8.74 7.49 -6.13
C PHE A 343 -8.91 6.08 -6.71
N ARG A 344 -10.07 5.77 -7.29
CA ARG A 344 -10.36 4.52 -7.98
C ARG A 344 -9.37 4.25 -9.11
N SER A 345 -9.18 5.24 -9.99
CA SER A 345 -8.26 5.11 -11.12
C SER A 345 -6.81 4.90 -10.67
N GLN A 346 -6.38 5.62 -9.65
CA GLN A 346 -5.04 5.48 -9.06
C GLN A 346 -4.85 4.09 -8.44
N THR A 347 -5.82 3.63 -7.62
CA THR A 347 -5.73 2.34 -6.93
C THR A 347 -5.73 1.16 -7.91
N ILE A 348 -6.58 1.20 -8.94
CA ILE A 348 -6.62 0.18 -10.00
C ILE A 348 -5.29 0.15 -10.76
N ARG A 349 -4.68 1.30 -11.06
CA ARG A 349 -3.37 1.37 -11.68
C ARG A 349 -2.29 0.72 -10.81
N TRP A 350 -2.24 1.06 -9.53
CA TRP A 350 -1.29 0.46 -8.59
C TRP A 350 -1.46 -1.06 -8.47
N ALA A 351 -2.71 -1.52 -8.36
CA ALA A 351 -3.01 -2.94 -8.30
C ALA A 351 -2.60 -3.69 -9.58
N SER A 352 -2.81 -3.08 -10.74
CA SER A 352 -2.39 -3.63 -12.03
C SER A 352 -0.87 -3.68 -12.17
N ASN A 353 -0.16 -2.69 -11.63
CA ASN A 353 1.30 -2.64 -11.58
C ASN A 353 1.88 -3.77 -10.71
N ASP A 354 1.25 -4.05 -9.55
CA ASP A 354 1.66 -5.18 -8.69
C ASP A 354 1.50 -6.52 -9.41
N ILE A 355 0.40 -6.75 -10.15
CA ILE A 355 0.19 -7.96 -10.95
C ILE A 355 1.25 -8.08 -12.05
N TRP A 356 1.52 -6.98 -12.77
CA TRP A 356 2.55 -6.97 -13.80
C TRP A 356 3.93 -7.35 -13.20
N ALA A 357 4.28 -6.77 -12.06
CA ALA A 357 5.51 -7.06 -11.36
C ALA A 357 5.56 -8.51 -10.88
N LEU A 358 4.46 -9.03 -10.35
CA LEU A 358 4.34 -10.42 -9.94
C LEU A 358 4.58 -11.36 -11.12
N LYS A 359 3.93 -11.14 -12.28
CA LYS A 359 4.12 -11.93 -13.51
C LYS A 359 5.58 -11.92 -13.99
N LYS A 360 6.24 -10.76 -13.95
CA LYS A 360 7.60 -10.58 -14.44
C LYS A 360 8.68 -11.13 -13.50
N TYR A 361 8.45 -11.01 -12.19
CA TYR A 361 9.50 -11.20 -11.19
C TYR A 361 9.34 -12.43 -10.29
N TYR A 362 8.18 -13.14 -10.30
CA TYR A 362 7.93 -14.23 -9.35
C TYR A 362 9.06 -15.27 -9.34
N MET A 363 9.48 -15.78 -10.51
CA MET A 363 10.57 -16.77 -10.56
C MET A 363 11.94 -16.18 -10.22
N LYS A 364 12.19 -14.89 -10.53
CA LYS A 364 13.43 -14.21 -10.19
C LYS A 364 13.57 -14.04 -8.68
N ILE A 365 12.46 -13.73 -7.98
CA ILE A 365 12.41 -13.64 -6.51
C ILE A 365 12.72 -15.02 -5.90
N ILE A 366 12.05 -16.09 -6.36
CA ILE A 366 12.27 -17.46 -5.86
C ILE A 366 13.74 -17.88 -6.04
N LYS A 367 14.27 -17.68 -7.25
CA LYS A 367 15.64 -18.13 -7.63
C LYS A 367 16.76 -17.23 -7.07
N SER A 368 16.42 -16.07 -6.48
CA SER A 368 17.43 -15.16 -5.93
C SER A 368 18.22 -15.84 -4.81
N ARG A 369 19.55 -15.90 -4.96
CA ARG A 369 20.47 -16.45 -3.94
C ARG A 369 20.89 -15.39 -2.92
N ASN A 370 20.77 -14.11 -3.25
CA ASN A 370 21.22 -12.99 -2.43
C ASN A 370 20.18 -12.52 -1.40
N ARG A 371 19.02 -13.20 -1.33
CA ARG A 371 17.90 -12.81 -0.45
C ARG A 371 17.45 -13.99 0.41
N SER A 372 17.23 -13.72 1.69
CA SER A 372 16.72 -14.72 2.63
C SER A 372 15.28 -15.12 2.28
N LEU A 373 14.82 -16.25 2.81
CA LEU A 373 13.43 -16.70 2.63
C LEU A 373 12.44 -15.65 3.15
N ILE A 374 12.74 -15.03 4.31
CA ILE A 374 11.90 -14.00 4.92
C ILE A 374 11.80 -12.77 4.00
N ASP A 375 12.89 -12.34 3.38
CA ASP A 375 12.89 -11.21 2.45
C ASP A 375 12.06 -11.51 1.19
N LYS A 376 12.10 -12.75 0.71
CA LYS A 376 11.29 -13.19 -0.43
C LYS A 376 9.79 -13.21 -0.08
N VAL A 377 9.44 -13.76 1.08
CA VAL A 377 8.06 -13.76 1.59
C VAL A 377 7.56 -12.32 1.73
N ASP A 378 8.39 -11.43 2.25
CA ASP A 378 8.06 -10.01 2.39
C ASP A 378 7.76 -9.33 1.05
N ALA A 379 8.59 -9.59 0.03
CA ALA A 379 8.36 -9.08 -1.31
C ALA A 379 7.03 -9.60 -1.90
N TYR A 380 6.72 -10.89 -1.70
CA TYR A 380 5.44 -11.46 -2.13
C TYR A 380 4.25 -10.87 -1.37
N LEU A 381 4.35 -10.69 -0.05
CA LEU A 381 3.29 -10.05 0.74
C LEU A 381 3.03 -8.62 0.25
N TRP A 382 4.07 -7.91 -0.20
CA TRP A 382 3.87 -6.59 -0.82
C TRP A 382 3.11 -6.68 -2.14
N LEU A 383 3.54 -7.55 -3.06
CA LEU A 383 2.94 -7.68 -4.39
C LEU A 383 1.52 -8.28 -4.36
N LEU A 384 1.19 -9.05 -3.32
CA LEU A 384 -0.12 -9.70 -3.15
C LEU A 384 -1.14 -8.84 -2.39
N LYS A 385 -0.80 -7.63 -1.94
CA LYS A 385 -1.71 -6.79 -1.13
C LYS A 385 -3.06 -6.49 -1.79
N TYR A 386 -3.09 -6.25 -3.10
CA TYR A 386 -4.34 -6.05 -3.85
C TYR A 386 -5.01 -7.36 -4.28
N PRO A 387 -4.29 -8.39 -4.75
CA PRO A 387 -4.90 -9.71 -5.01
C PRO A 387 -5.66 -10.31 -3.83
N LEU A 388 -5.37 -9.92 -2.59
CA LEU A 388 -6.14 -10.33 -1.41
C LEU A 388 -7.63 -10.00 -1.49
N VAL A 389 -8.04 -9.03 -2.31
CA VAL A 389 -9.46 -8.73 -2.52
C VAL A 389 -10.24 -9.94 -3.04
N TYR A 390 -9.64 -10.80 -3.87
CA TYR A 390 -10.28 -12.04 -4.33
C TYR A 390 -10.62 -12.96 -3.16
N LEU A 391 -9.72 -13.01 -2.21
CA LEU A 391 -9.84 -13.86 -1.05
C LEU A 391 -10.92 -13.34 -0.10
N GLY A 392 -11.09 -12.03 0.01
CA GLY A 392 -12.23 -11.44 0.72
C GLY A 392 -13.56 -11.85 0.10
N VAL A 393 -13.67 -11.81 -1.23
CA VAL A 393 -14.88 -12.24 -1.92
C VAL A 393 -15.10 -13.75 -1.82
N ILE A 394 -14.03 -14.55 -1.92
CA ILE A 394 -14.12 -16.00 -1.67
C ILE A 394 -14.64 -16.27 -0.26
N SER A 395 -14.20 -15.51 0.75
CA SER A 395 -14.70 -15.63 2.13
C SER A 395 -16.21 -15.36 2.22
N ILE A 396 -16.71 -14.35 1.53
CA ILE A 396 -18.15 -14.04 1.46
C ILE A 396 -18.90 -15.20 0.81
N ILE A 397 -18.42 -15.70 -0.32
CA ILE A 397 -19.02 -16.86 -1.02
C ILE A 397 -19.01 -18.08 -0.11
N THR A 398 -17.90 -18.34 0.60
CA THR A 398 -17.80 -19.44 1.57
C THR A 398 -18.83 -19.33 2.66
N MET A 399 -19.00 -18.13 3.26
CA MET A 399 -20.03 -17.90 4.27
C MET A 399 -21.43 -18.19 3.73
N ILE A 400 -21.76 -17.75 2.53
CA ILE A 400 -23.06 -18.01 1.88
C ILE A 400 -23.26 -19.52 1.71
N ILE A 401 -22.26 -20.23 1.19
CA ILE A 401 -22.31 -21.68 1.00
C ILE A 401 -22.52 -22.40 2.33
N MET A 402 -21.74 -22.06 3.35
CA MET A 402 -21.86 -22.67 4.68
C MET A 402 -23.29 -22.53 5.24
N GLN A 403 -23.87 -21.35 5.08
CA GLN A 403 -25.22 -21.08 5.57
C GLN A 403 -26.29 -21.82 4.76
N VAL A 404 -26.18 -21.90 3.44
CA VAL A 404 -27.11 -22.64 2.57
C VAL A 404 -27.11 -24.12 2.93
N PHE A 405 -25.98 -24.69 3.33
CA PHE A 405 -25.87 -26.08 3.79
C PHE A 405 -26.05 -26.25 5.30
N ASN A 406 -26.48 -25.20 6.02
CA ASN A 406 -26.64 -25.19 7.48
C ASN A 406 -25.37 -25.60 8.26
N ILE A 407 -24.20 -25.30 7.74
CA ILE A 407 -22.91 -25.49 8.42
C ILE A 407 -22.70 -24.28 9.33
N ILE A 408 -23.05 -24.43 10.63
CA ILE A 408 -23.12 -23.30 11.56
C ILE A 408 -21.77 -22.96 12.15
N ILE A 409 -20.88 -23.95 12.33
CA ILE A 409 -19.58 -23.74 13.01
C ILE A 409 -18.46 -24.20 12.09
N PRO A 410 -17.51 -23.29 11.73
CA PRO A 410 -16.32 -23.69 11.00
C PRO A 410 -15.46 -24.63 11.86
N PRO A 411 -14.62 -25.50 11.26
CA PRO A 411 -13.66 -26.31 11.99
C PRO A 411 -12.82 -25.46 12.95
N LEU A 412 -12.55 -25.99 14.15
CA LEU A 412 -11.86 -25.25 15.21
C LEU A 412 -10.57 -24.57 14.76
N PRO A 413 -9.70 -25.16 13.93
CA PRO A 413 -8.49 -24.47 13.44
C PRO A 413 -8.80 -23.21 12.63
N ILE A 414 -9.87 -23.23 11.82
CA ILE A 414 -10.31 -22.09 11.03
C ILE A 414 -10.88 -20.99 11.93
N LEU A 415 -11.68 -21.37 12.91
CA LEU A 415 -12.23 -20.44 13.90
C LEU A 415 -11.12 -19.76 14.68
N LEU A 416 -10.13 -20.51 15.18
CA LEU A 416 -8.98 -19.95 15.89
C LEU A 416 -8.16 -19.03 15.01
N LEU A 417 -7.93 -19.39 13.75
CA LEU A 417 -7.21 -18.56 12.79
C LEU A 417 -7.96 -17.25 12.49
N SER A 418 -9.30 -17.31 12.39
CA SER A 418 -10.13 -16.12 12.21
C SER A 418 -10.04 -15.19 13.42
N ILE A 419 -10.22 -15.72 14.63
CA ILE A 419 -10.10 -14.94 15.88
C ILE A 419 -8.71 -14.30 15.98
N LEU A 420 -7.64 -15.04 15.67
CA LEU A 420 -6.28 -14.51 15.70
C LEU A 420 -6.09 -13.37 14.69
N THR A 421 -6.69 -13.49 13.51
CA THR A 421 -6.66 -12.46 12.47
C THR A 421 -7.44 -11.21 12.92
N ASP A 422 -8.59 -11.38 13.54
CA ASP A 422 -9.40 -10.27 14.05
C ASP A 422 -8.67 -9.54 15.19
N VAL A 423 -8.06 -10.28 16.12
CA VAL A 423 -7.22 -9.71 17.19
C VAL A 423 -6.04 -8.94 16.60
N ALA A 424 -5.35 -9.50 15.61
CA ALA A 424 -4.25 -8.80 14.93
C ALA A 424 -4.75 -7.53 14.22
N GLY A 425 -5.91 -7.57 13.59
CA GLY A 425 -6.57 -6.39 12.99
C GLY A 425 -6.86 -5.30 14.02
N ALA A 426 -7.42 -5.68 15.18
CA ALA A 426 -7.70 -4.74 16.27
C ALA A 426 -6.41 -4.11 16.84
N VAL A 427 -5.36 -4.91 17.03
CA VAL A 427 -4.05 -4.41 17.47
C VAL A 427 -3.48 -3.42 16.45
N LEU A 428 -3.53 -3.74 15.15
CA LEU A 428 -3.09 -2.83 14.10
C LEU A 428 -3.87 -1.52 14.12
N LEU A 429 -5.19 -1.57 14.29
CA LEU A 429 -6.04 -0.38 14.37
C LEU A 429 -5.62 0.54 15.53
N ILE A 430 -5.36 -0.02 16.71
CA ILE A 430 -4.85 0.73 17.86
C ILE A 430 -3.51 1.39 17.52
N LEU A 431 -2.58 0.65 16.91
CA LEU A 431 -1.28 1.19 16.52
C LEU A 431 -1.40 2.29 15.45
N MET A 432 -2.31 2.16 14.49
CA MET A 432 -2.61 3.20 13.51
C MET A 432 -3.09 4.50 14.19
N ILE A 433 -3.99 4.38 15.16
CA ILE A 433 -4.45 5.53 15.96
C ILE A 433 -3.26 6.14 16.72
N MET A 434 -2.41 5.34 17.34
CA MET A 434 -1.23 5.83 18.06
C MET A 434 -0.25 6.57 17.12
N VAL A 435 0.03 6.03 15.92
CA VAL A 435 0.86 6.70 14.91
C VAL A 435 0.22 8.02 14.48
N GLY A 436 -1.07 8.00 14.17
CA GLY A 436 -1.81 9.22 13.77
C GLY A 436 -1.83 10.29 14.86
N ARG A 437 -1.94 9.89 16.12
CA ARG A 437 -1.83 10.83 17.27
C ARG A 437 -0.43 11.45 17.38
N ARG A 438 0.62 10.66 17.11
CA ARG A 438 2.01 11.18 17.07
C ARG A 438 2.26 12.12 15.87
N MET A 439 1.39 12.05 14.84
CA MET A 439 1.36 13.01 13.72
C MET A 439 0.46 14.21 14.00
N ASN A 440 0.00 14.41 15.22
CA ASN A 440 -0.89 15.49 15.67
C ASN A 440 -2.32 15.48 15.08
N TYR A 441 -2.78 14.36 14.54
CA TYR A 441 -4.18 14.24 14.12
C TYR A 441 -5.12 14.04 15.32
N GLY A 442 -6.32 14.65 15.29
CA GLY A 442 -7.36 14.49 16.30
C GLY A 442 -7.97 13.08 16.29
N TYR A 443 -8.46 12.58 17.44
CA TYR A 443 -9.13 11.28 17.53
C TYR A 443 -10.34 11.20 16.59
N TRP A 444 -11.13 12.27 16.50
CA TRP A 444 -12.29 12.33 15.63
C TRP A 444 -11.92 12.28 14.14
N ASP A 445 -10.83 12.94 13.76
CA ASP A 445 -10.33 12.90 12.38
C ASP A 445 -9.80 11.52 12.01
N LEU A 446 -9.08 10.88 12.93
CA LEU A 446 -8.62 9.49 12.76
C LEU A 446 -9.82 8.53 12.64
N PHE A 447 -10.83 8.67 13.48
CA PHE A 447 -12.04 7.85 13.40
C PHE A 447 -12.76 8.03 12.05
N LYS A 448 -12.98 9.28 11.62
CA LYS A 448 -13.53 9.58 10.29
C LYS A 448 -12.69 8.99 9.17
N SER A 449 -11.37 9.09 9.27
CA SER A 449 -10.45 8.60 8.25
C SER A 449 -10.53 7.08 8.09
N LEU A 450 -10.66 6.35 9.18
CA LEU A 450 -10.82 4.89 9.18
C LEU A 450 -12.16 4.47 8.57
N ILE A 451 -13.25 5.15 8.93
CA ILE A 451 -14.58 4.86 8.36
C ILE A 451 -14.61 5.19 6.87
N ILE A 452 -14.27 6.41 6.48
CA ILE A 452 -14.35 6.84 5.07
C ILE A 452 -13.38 6.05 4.21
N GLY A 453 -12.15 5.84 4.68
CA GLY A 453 -11.16 5.02 3.99
C GLY A 453 -11.61 3.56 3.87
N GLY A 454 -12.13 2.97 4.94
CA GLY A 454 -12.67 1.61 4.94
C GLY A 454 -13.82 1.44 3.96
N LEU A 455 -14.83 2.33 4.00
CA LEU A 455 -15.95 2.33 3.07
C LEU A 455 -15.50 2.51 1.61
N THR A 456 -14.50 3.39 1.38
CA THR A 456 -13.96 3.63 0.05
C THR A 456 -13.24 2.40 -0.51
N MET A 457 -12.41 1.75 0.30
CA MET A 457 -11.71 0.51 -0.09
C MET A 457 -12.70 -0.62 -0.31
N TYR A 458 -13.76 -0.70 0.50
CA TYR A 458 -14.82 -1.69 0.35
C TYR A 458 -15.57 -1.52 -0.97
N ALA A 459 -15.91 -0.27 -1.34
CA ALA A 459 -16.54 0.05 -2.62
C ALA A 459 -15.65 -0.31 -3.83
N LEU A 460 -14.33 -0.28 -3.65
CA LEU A 460 -13.36 -0.64 -4.69
C LEU A 460 -13.17 -2.16 -4.86
N ALA A 461 -13.65 -3.00 -3.95
CA ALA A 461 -13.37 -4.45 -3.98
C ALA A 461 -13.76 -5.09 -5.32
N PHE A 462 -14.99 -4.86 -5.80
CA PHE A 462 -15.45 -5.42 -7.08
C PHE A 462 -14.76 -4.81 -8.31
N PRO A 463 -14.61 -3.48 -8.43
CA PRO A 463 -13.78 -2.89 -9.48
C PRO A 463 -12.36 -3.47 -9.50
N LEU A 464 -11.71 -3.59 -8.34
CA LEU A 464 -10.36 -4.18 -8.25
C LEU A 464 -10.35 -5.62 -8.76
N MET A 465 -11.30 -6.46 -8.38
CA MET A 465 -11.40 -7.84 -8.90
C MET A 465 -11.46 -7.86 -10.42
N VAL A 466 -12.36 -7.10 -11.03
CA VAL A 466 -12.53 -7.06 -12.48
C VAL A 466 -11.25 -6.61 -13.18
N TYR A 467 -10.60 -5.56 -12.68
CA TYR A 467 -9.38 -5.03 -13.31
C TYR A 467 -8.15 -5.91 -13.04
N LEU A 468 -8.04 -6.53 -11.89
CA LEU A 468 -6.97 -7.50 -11.60
C LEU A 468 -7.11 -8.74 -12.49
N ALA A 469 -8.33 -9.26 -12.70
CA ALA A 469 -8.57 -10.35 -13.65
C ALA A 469 -8.14 -9.96 -15.08
N LYS A 470 -8.51 -8.76 -15.52
CA LYS A 470 -8.03 -8.22 -16.80
C LYS A 470 -6.51 -8.10 -16.85
N ALA A 471 -5.86 -7.61 -15.78
CA ALA A 471 -4.40 -7.48 -15.70
C ALA A 471 -3.67 -8.83 -15.71
N LEU A 472 -4.31 -9.89 -15.21
CA LEU A 472 -3.79 -11.27 -15.32
C LEU A 472 -3.81 -11.77 -16.76
N LEU A 473 -4.86 -11.45 -17.52
CA LEU A 473 -5.09 -11.96 -18.87
C LEU A 473 -4.44 -11.10 -19.96
N SER A 474 -4.32 -9.79 -19.75
CA SER A 474 -3.79 -8.85 -20.74
C SER A 474 -3.09 -7.66 -20.09
N ASP A 475 -2.27 -6.95 -20.86
CA ASP A 475 -1.71 -5.69 -20.43
C ASP A 475 -2.77 -4.59 -20.50
N LEU A 476 -3.11 -4.02 -19.35
CA LEU A 476 -4.08 -2.92 -19.28
C LEU A 476 -3.51 -1.64 -19.91
N PRO A 477 -4.35 -0.82 -20.56
CA PRO A 477 -3.95 0.51 -21.00
C PRO A 477 -3.54 1.37 -19.78
N TRP A 478 -2.77 2.43 -20.02
CA TRP A 478 -2.42 3.38 -18.97
C TRP A 478 -3.68 4.05 -18.42
N LEU A 479 -3.98 3.84 -17.16
CA LEU A 479 -5.07 4.50 -16.46
C LEU A 479 -4.57 5.84 -15.90
N TYR A 480 -4.97 6.92 -16.55
CA TYR A 480 -4.67 8.27 -16.09
C TYR A 480 -5.41 8.57 -14.78
N THR A 481 -4.73 9.19 -13.81
CA THR A 481 -5.37 9.71 -12.60
C THR A 481 -5.88 11.12 -12.90
N PRO A 482 -7.20 11.36 -12.95
CA PRO A 482 -7.72 12.70 -13.23
C PRO A 482 -7.31 13.66 -12.13
N LYS A 483 -6.64 14.76 -12.50
CA LYS A 483 -6.28 15.84 -11.56
C LYS A 483 -7.35 16.93 -11.56
N ALA A 484 -7.59 17.52 -10.37
CA ALA A 484 -8.40 18.71 -10.14
C ALA A 484 -9.71 18.80 -10.98
N SER A 485 -9.78 19.69 -11.98
CA SER A 485 -10.98 19.98 -12.77
C SER A 485 -11.48 18.79 -13.61
N LYS A 486 -10.56 17.95 -14.13
CA LYS A 486 -10.92 16.74 -14.90
C LYS A 486 -11.44 15.60 -14.01
N ALA A 487 -11.16 15.63 -12.70
CA ALA A 487 -11.66 14.65 -11.74
C ALA A 487 -13.19 14.76 -11.50
N LEU A 488 -13.79 15.87 -11.83
CA LEU A 488 -15.23 16.14 -11.70
C LEU A 488 -16.07 15.61 -12.86
N LEU A 489 -15.45 15.09 -13.94
CA LEU A 489 -16.18 14.52 -15.06
C LEU A 489 -17.02 13.32 -14.61
N ARG A 490 -18.31 13.34 -14.97
CA ARG A 490 -19.32 12.34 -14.61
C ARG A 490 -18.96 10.98 -15.20
N GLN A 491 -18.39 10.10 -14.39
CA GLN A 491 -18.14 8.71 -14.78
C GLN A 491 -19.32 7.80 -14.43
N LYS A 492 -19.56 6.82 -15.32
CA LYS A 492 -20.53 5.74 -15.06
C LYS A 492 -19.83 4.70 -14.18
N PHE A 493 -20.15 4.65 -12.88
CA PHE A 493 -19.68 3.60 -11.94
C PHE A 493 -20.48 2.29 -12.19
N LEU A 494 -20.33 1.73 -13.38
CA LEU A 494 -21.12 0.59 -13.83
C LEU A 494 -20.85 -0.66 -12.99
N ILE A 495 -19.58 -0.94 -12.69
CA ILE A 495 -19.20 -2.14 -11.94
C ILE A 495 -19.75 -2.06 -10.52
N GLU A 496 -19.60 -0.91 -9.84
CA GLU A 496 -20.12 -0.69 -8.50
C GLU A 496 -21.65 -0.85 -8.47
N ARG A 497 -22.36 -0.28 -9.42
CA ARG A 497 -23.82 -0.40 -9.55
C ARG A 497 -24.27 -1.83 -9.81
N LEU A 498 -23.61 -2.52 -10.74
CA LEU A 498 -23.92 -3.92 -11.04
C LEU A 498 -23.65 -4.81 -9.82
N SER A 499 -22.58 -4.56 -9.08
CA SER A 499 -22.26 -5.32 -7.88
C SER A 499 -23.33 -5.13 -6.79
N ILE A 500 -23.79 -3.90 -6.58
CA ILE A 500 -24.87 -3.60 -5.63
C ILE A 500 -26.16 -4.31 -6.05
N THR A 501 -26.54 -4.19 -7.34
CA THR A 501 -27.74 -4.83 -7.86
C THR A 501 -27.67 -6.35 -7.73
N ALA A 502 -26.53 -6.95 -8.04
CA ALA A 502 -26.31 -8.39 -7.91
C ALA A 502 -26.41 -8.86 -6.46
N LEU A 503 -25.78 -8.12 -5.52
CA LEU A 503 -25.87 -8.46 -4.10
C LEU A 503 -27.31 -8.31 -3.56
N ILE A 504 -28.04 -7.29 -3.96
CA ILE A 504 -29.45 -7.13 -3.58
C ILE A 504 -30.28 -8.30 -4.10
N ALA A 505 -30.08 -8.72 -5.36
CA ALA A 505 -30.78 -9.85 -5.94
C ALA A 505 -30.46 -11.16 -5.19
N VAL A 506 -29.18 -11.43 -4.90
CA VAL A 506 -28.74 -12.58 -4.11
C VAL A 506 -29.36 -12.54 -2.70
N GLY A 507 -29.35 -11.39 -2.03
CA GLY A 507 -29.96 -11.22 -0.72
C GLY A 507 -31.46 -11.51 -0.73
N ALA A 508 -32.18 -11.05 -1.76
CA ALA A 508 -33.61 -11.33 -1.92
C ALA A 508 -33.90 -12.82 -2.12
N VAL A 509 -33.11 -13.50 -2.98
CA VAL A 509 -33.24 -14.96 -3.16
C VAL A 509 -32.98 -15.72 -1.86
N LEU A 510 -31.93 -15.38 -1.12
CA LEU A 510 -31.61 -16.00 0.17
C LEU A 510 -32.71 -15.77 1.21
N LEU A 511 -33.33 -14.58 1.20
CA LEU A 511 -34.48 -14.28 2.08
C LEU A 511 -35.68 -15.15 1.73
N MET A 512 -36.00 -15.30 0.45
CA MET A 512 -37.08 -16.20 -0.01
C MET A 512 -36.82 -17.67 0.33
N MET A 513 -35.54 -18.06 0.38
CA MET A 513 -35.13 -19.42 0.83
C MET A 513 -35.12 -19.58 2.36
N GLY A 514 -35.49 -18.56 3.13
CA GLY A 514 -35.52 -18.57 4.59
C GLY A 514 -34.18 -18.34 5.29
N HIS A 515 -33.11 -17.97 4.55
CA HIS A 515 -31.79 -17.68 5.09
C HIS A 515 -31.67 -16.23 5.56
N ILE A 516 -32.43 -15.81 6.56
CA ILE A 516 -32.58 -14.40 7.01
C ILE A 516 -31.24 -13.75 7.37
N ILE A 517 -30.41 -14.43 8.18
CA ILE A 517 -29.15 -13.86 8.67
C ILE A 517 -28.18 -13.56 7.50
N VAL A 518 -28.07 -14.50 6.55
CA VAL A 518 -27.18 -14.32 5.38
C VAL A 518 -27.73 -13.27 4.42
N SER A 519 -29.04 -13.26 4.22
CA SER A 519 -29.70 -12.21 3.43
C SER A 519 -29.41 -10.82 4.02
N LEU A 520 -29.55 -10.64 5.33
CA LEU A 520 -29.22 -9.40 6.02
C LEU A 520 -27.74 -9.04 5.83
N TYR A 521 -26.83 -10.00 5.99
CA TYR A 521 -25.40 -9.80 5.74
C TYR A 521 -25.12 -9.31 4.31
N VAL A 522 -25.74 -9.92 3.30
CA VAL A 522 -25.57 -9.52 1.89
C VAL A 522 -26.15 -8.12 1.64
N PHE A 523 -27.29 -7.77 2.23
CA PHE A 523 -27.87 -6.42 2.13
C PHE A 523 -26.98 -5.35 2.78
N VAL A 524 -26.41 -5.64 3.96
CA VAL A 524 -25.46 -4.74 4.63
C VAL A 524 -24.24 -4.52 3.75
N ASN A 525 -23.70 -5.57 3.13
CA ASN A 525 -22.56 -5.45 2.21
C ASN A 525 -22.91 -4.57 0.99
N SER A 526 -24.10 -4.72 0.40
CA SER A 526 -24.54 -3.87 -0.71
C SER A 526 -24.67 -2.40 -0.31
N MET A 527 -25.15 -2.13 0.90
CA MET A 527 -25.26 -0.79 1.48
C MET A 527 -23.88 -0.17 1.73
N LEU A 528 -22.90 -0.93 2.25
CA LEU A 528 -21.53 -0.45 2.47
C LEU A 528 -20.85 -0.04 1.16
N ILE A 529 -21.04 -0.80 0.07
CA ILE A 529 -20.53 -0.44 -1.26
C ILE A 529 -21.18 0.86 -1.74
N LEU A 530 -22.50 0.98 -1.60
CA LEU A 530 -23.25 2.18 -1.98
C LEU A 530 -22.75 3.42 -1.21
N MET A 531 -22.57 3.30 0.10
CA MET A 531 -22.06 4.41 0.93
C MET A 531 -20.63 4.78 0.52
N GLY A 532 -19.75 3.80 0.28
CA GLY A 532 -18.35 4.02 -0.02
C GLY A 532 -18.14 4.84 -1.30
N TYR A 533 -18.83 4.53 -2.39
CA TYR A 533 -18.67 5.32 -3.60
C TYR A 533 -19.44 6.65 -3.56
N ARG A 534 -20.59 6.72 -2.85
CA ARG A 534 -21.34 7.97 -2.70
C ARG A 534 -20.61 9.03 -1.88
N VAL A 535 -19.91 8.64 -0.83
CA VAL A 535 -19.11 9.58 -0.01
C VAL A 535 -18.12 10.37 -0.86
N GLY A 536 -17.49 9.71 -1.85
CA GLY A 536 -16.53 10.37 -2.74
C GLY A 536 -17.13 11.02 -4.00
N THR A 537 -18.45 10.90 -4.22
CA THR A 537 -19.15 11.48 -5.38
C THR A 537 -20.04 12.66 -5.03
N ILE A 538 -20.25 12.95 -3.74
CA ILE A 538 -21.01 14.12 -3.28
C ILE A 538 -20.21 15.39 -3.63
N ASN A 539 -20.90 16.35 -4.25
CA ASN A 539 -20.32 17.57 -4.82
C ASN A 539 -19.49 18.35 -3.78
N PRO A 540 -18.23 18.70 -4.04
CA PRO A 540 -17.38 19.43 -3.09
C PRO A 540 -17.97 20.76 -2.60
N SER A 541 -18.82 21.42 -3.39
CA SER A 541 -19.44 22.70 -3.07
C SER A 541 -20.43 22.67 -1.89
N SER A 542 -20.93 21.50 -1.49
CA SER A 542 -21.86 21.38 -0.37
C SER A 542 -21.18 21.23 1.00
N LEU A 543 -19.85 21.03 1.05
CA LEU A 543 -19.10 20.71 2.28
C LEU A 543 -18.08 21.79 2.70
N THR A 544 -17.99 22.91 1.97
CA THR A 544 -17.02 23.99 2.25
C THR A 544 -17.39 24.93 3.41
N ARG A 545 -18.39 24.63 4.22
CA ARG A 545 -18.71 25.40 5.44
C ARG A 545 -18.13 24.74 6.69
N SER A 546 -16.85 24.80 6.88
CA SER A 546 -16.08 24.87 8.15
C SER A 546 -14.66 24.29 7.96
N SER A 547 -13.77 25.06 7.41
CA SER A 547 -12.34 24.82 7.63
C SER A 547 -11.69 26.14 8.02
N ASN A 548 -11.59 26.38 9.32
CA ASN A 548 -10.62 27.31 9.84
C ASN A 548 -9.23 26.82 9.44
N THR A 549 -8.54 27.67 8.73
CA THR A 549 -7.16 27.54 8.27
C THR A 549 -6.28 27.12 9.43
N ILE A 550 -5.82 25.88 9.43
CA ILE A 550 -4.72 25.47 10.30
C ILE A 550 -3.45 25.69 9.48
N ALA A 551 -2.72 26.73 9.85
CA ALA A 551 -1.38 26.97 9.35
C ALA A 551 -0.49 25.77 9.74
N ILE A 552 0.13 25.16 8.76
CA ILE A 552 1.16 24.13 8.95
C ILE A 552 2.46 24.90 9.23
N HIS A 553 2.89 24.88 10.49
CA HIS A 553 4.24 25.26 10.92
C HIS A 553 5.19 24.08 10.86
#